data_d005e14b985721bf1f838aec69a8d15d
#
_entry.id   d005e14b985721bf1f838aec69a8d15d
#
_cell.length_a   1.000
_cell.length_b   1.000
_cell.length_c   1.000
_cell.angle_alpha   90.00
_cell.angle_beta   90.00
_cell.angle_gamma   90.00
#
_symmetry.space_group_name_H-M   'P 1'
#
loop_
_entity.id
_entity.type
_entity.pdbx_description
1 polymer ?
#
loop_
_entity_poly.entity_id
_entity_poly.type
_entity_poly.pdbx_seq_one_letter_code
_entity_poly.pdbx_strand_id
1 'polypeptide(L)'
;MKPVPQELSESDSGLKRSIGLFQLTLIGVGGTIGTGIFFILSEAVPMAGPAVIWSFVIVGIVAGLSVLCYAELASSVPVSGSSYSYAYSTLGEMPAMAVAACLLLEYGVSTAAVAVGWSQYVNQLIHNLFGFELPQALSYAPEEGGIINLPAILLIGMCALLLIRGTTESAVTNTVMVLIKIAVLIFFAAIAFTGWQ
;
A
#
# COMPACT_ATOMS: atom_id res chain seq x y z
N MET A 1 27.21 8.89 -18.39
CA MET A 1 27.06 8.36 -17.01
C MET A 1 27.75 9.31 -16.06
N LYS A 2 27.03 9.99 -15.19
CA LYS A 2 27.66 10.71 -14.07
C LYS A 2 28.12 9.64 -13.07
N PRO A 3 29.36 9.69 -12.59
CA PRO A 3 29.81 8.74 -11.56
C PRO A 3 28.90 8.92 -10.34
N VAL A 4 28.36 7.82 -9.84
CA VAL A 4 27.70 7.80 -8.54
C VAL A 4 28.74 8.28 -7.53
N PRO A 5 28.45 9.32 -6.72
CA PRO A 5 29.41 9.80 -5.75
C PRO A 5 29.74 8.65 -4.78
N GLN A 6 30.94 8.13 -4.85
CA GLN A 6 31.44 7.07 -3.93
C GLN A 6 31.62 7.59 -2.50
N GLU A 7 31.27 8.83 -2.23
CA GLU A 7 31.51 9.51 -0.94
C GLU A 7 30.30 9.60 -0.01
N LEU A 8 29.24 8.84 -0.25
CA LEU A 8 28.25 8.64 0.80
C LEU A 8 28.75 7.51 1.73
N SER A 9 29.87 7.79 2.40
CA SER A 9 30.25 6.98 3.56
C SER A 9 29.10 7.02 4.57
N GLU A 10 28.86 5.90 5.23
CA GLU A 10 27.77 5.66 6.18
C GLU A 10 27.61 6.73 7.29
N SER A 11 28.57 7.64 7.44
CA SER A 11 28.57 8.69 8.48
C SER A 11 27.90 9.99 8.08
N ASP A 12 27.65 10.25 6.80
CA ASP A 12 27.25 11.60 6.32
C ASP A 12 25.80 11.71 5.85
N SER A 13 25.06 10.59 5.80
CA SER A 13 23.67 10.59 5.30
C SER A 13 22.65 11.15 6.30
N GLY A 14 23.02 11.51 7.53
CA GLY A 14 22.13 12.05 8.56
C GLY A 14 20.95 11.12 8.97
N LEU A 15 20.84 9.95 8.33
CA LEU A 15 19.77 8.99 8.57
C LEU A 15 20.12 8.09 9.76
N LYS A 16 19.29 8.14 10.80
CA LYS A 16 19.41 7.24 11.95
C LYS A 16 18.85 5.86 11.59
N ARG A 17 19.62 4.81 11.82
CA ARG A 17 19.13 3.42 11.72
C ARG A 17 18.22 3.11 12.93
N SER A 18 16.94 3.48 12.85
CA SER A 18 15.96 3.30 13.93
C SER A 18 15.04 2.09 13.73
N ILE A 19 15.04 1.49 12.53
CA ILE A 19 14.14 0.40 12.15
C ILE A 19 14.90 -0.92 12.17
N GLY A 20 14.45 -1.89 12.97
CA GLY A 20 15.02 -3.23 13.00
C GLY A 20 14.61 -4.10 11.80
N LEU A 21 15.36 -5.20 11.58
CA LEU A 21 15.10 -6.13 10.47
C LEU A 21 13.65 -6.66 10.49
N PHE A 22 13.12 -7.01 11.65
CA PHE A 22 11.75 -7.49 11.80
C PHE A 22 10.72 -6.44 11.38
N GLN A 23 10.87 -5.19 11.82
CA GLN A 23 9.98 -4.10 11.42
C GLN A 23 10.08 -3.81 9.93
N LEU A 24 11.30 -3.82 9.35
CA LEU A 24 11.49 -3.62 7.92
C LEU A 24 10.82 -4.71 7.10
N THR A 25 10.94 -5.97 7.52
CA THR A 25 10.26 -7.10 6.88
C THR A 25 8.74 -6.94 6.94
N LEU A 26 8.19 -6.55 8.10
CA LEU A 26 6.76 -6.30 8.25
C LEU A 26 6.27 -5.10 7.44
N ILE A 27 7.08 -4.07 7.27
CA ILE A 27 6.76 -2.96 6.36
C ILE A 27 6.64 -3.48 4.93
N GLY A 28 7.58 -4.31 4.48
CA GLY A 28 7.54 -4.93 3.15
C GLY A 28 6.33 -5.85 2.97
N VAL A 29 6.07 -6.73 3.93
CA VAL A 29 4.88 -7.61 3.93
C VAL A 29 3.59 -6.78 3.94
N GLY A 30 3.54 -5.72 4.76
CA GLY A 30 2.38 -4.83 4.86
C GLY A 30 2.08 -4.08 3.56
N GLY A 31 3.13 -3.67 2.84
CA GLY A 31 3.00 -3.05 1.53
C GLY A 31 2.55 -4.03 0.44
N THR A 32 3.04 -5.27 0.50
CA THR A 32 2.67 -6.32 -0.46
C THR A 32 1.25 -6.84 -0.24
N ILE A 33 0.90 -7.14 1.02
CA ILE A 33 -0.47 -7.53 1.39
C ILE A 33 -1.28 -6.23 1.58
N GLY A 34 -1.72 -5.64 0.48
CA GLY A 34 -2.53 -4.42 0.48
C GLY A 34 -4.01 -4.69 0.75
N THR A 35 -4.84 -3.68 0.53
CA THR A 35 -6.30 -3.78 0.56
C THR A 35 -6.84 -4.68 -0.57
N GLY A 36 -6.06 -4.85 -1.64
CA GLY A 36 -6.45 -5.63 -2.81
C GLY A 36 -6.91 -7.05 -2.47
N ILE A 37 -6.29 -7.72 -1.49
CA ILE A 37 -6.68 -9.08 -1.13
C ILE A 37 -8.13 -9.18 -0.60
N PHE A 38 -8.66 -8.09 -0.01
CA PHE A 38 -10.02 -8.05 0.51
C PHE A 38 -11.04 -7.54 -0.51
N PHE A 39 -10.61 -6.73 -1.47
CA PHE A 39 -11.48 -6.03 -2.40
C PHE A 39 -11.45 -6.62 -3.81
N ILE A 40 -10.24 -6.97 -4.31
CA ILE A 40 -10.06 -7.36 -5.72
C ILE A 40 -10.83 -8.64 -6.08
N LEU A 41 -11.04 -9.54 -5.11
CA LEU A 41 -11.77 -10.79 -5.34
C LEU A 41 -13.25 -10.55 -5.67
N SER A 42 -13.87 -9.54 -5.05
CA SER A 42 -15.27 -9.18 -5.33
C SER A 42 -15.46 -8.65 -6.76
N GLU A 43 -14.43 -8.05 -7.33
CA GLU A 43 -14.45 -7.54 -8.70
C GLU A 43 -13.93 -8.57 -9.72
N ALA A 44 -12.85 -9.26 -9.40
CA ALA A 44 -12.18 -10.15 -10.32
C ALA A 44 -12.93 -11.49 -10.54
N VAL A 45 -13.54 -12.03 -9.48
CA VAL A 45 -14.24 -13.34 -9.59
C VAL A 45 -15.47 -13.26 -10.50
N PRO A 46 -16.34 -12.25 -10.45
CA PRO A 46 -17.45 -12.13 -11.39
C PRO A 46 -17.00 -12.00 -12.84
N MET A 47 -15.83 -11.38 -13.09
CA MET A 47 -15.32 -11.16 -14.44
C MET A 47 -14.60 -12.37 -15.02
N ALA A 48 -13.76 -13.03 -14.23
CA ALA A 48 -12.88 -14.10 -14.70
C ALA A 48 -13.31 -15.52 -14.28
N GLY A 49 -14.28 -15.63 -13.37
CA GLY A 49 -14.72 -16.92 -12.82
C GLY A 49 -13.55 -17.70 -12.18
N PRO A 50 -13.56 -19.06 -12.26
CA PRO A 50 -12.49 -19.90 -11.70
C PRO A 50 -11.09 -19.61 -12.30
N ALA A 51 -11.03 -19.03 -13.50
CA ALA A 51 -9.77 -18.68 -14.18
C ALA A 51 -9.00 -17.59 -13.45
N VAL A 52 -9.60 -16.87 -12.50
CA VAL A 52 -8.95 -15.85 -11.67
C VAL A 52 -7.71 -16.38 -10.96
N ILE A 53 -7.69 -17.67 -10.57
CA ILE A 53 -6.54 -18.31 -9.93
C ILE A 53 -5.31 -18.23 -10.83
N TRP A 54 -5.46 -18.54 -12.11
CA TRP A 54 -4.35 -18.45 -13.08
C TRP A 54 -3.87 -17.04 -13.29
N SER A 55 -4.77 -16.06 -13.27
CA SER A 55 -4.40 -14.65 -13.33
C SER A 55 -3.51 -14.25 -12.15
N PHE A 56 -3.85 -14.66 -10.93
CA PHE A 56 -3.01 -14.41 -9.76
C PHE A 56 -1.65 -15.11 -9.82
N VAL A 57 -1.59 -16.35 -10.33
CA VAL A 57 -0.32 -17.08 -10.50
C VAL A 57 0.59 -16.33 -11.50
N ILE A 58 0.05 -15.92 -12.65
CA ILE A 58 0.83 -15.19 -13.66
C ILE A 58 1.34 -13.85 -13.10
N VAL A 59 0.47 -13.08 -12.47
CA VAL A 59 0.86 -11.81 -11.82
C VAL A 59 1.91 -12.04 -10.74
N GLY A 60 1.77 -13.11 -9.95
CA GLY A 60 2.75 -13.49 -8.93
C GLY A 60 4.13 -13.79 -9.51
N ILE A 61 4.20 -14.50 -10.64
CA ILE A 61 5.47 -14.77 -11.35
C ILE A 61 6.08 -13.46 -11.86
N VAL A 62 5.30 -12.61 -12.52
CA VAL A 62 5.79 -11.32 -13.03
C VAL A 62 6.28 -10.41 -11.92
N ALA A 63 5.53 -10.33 -10.82
CA ALA A 63 5.93 -9.56 -9.64
C ALA A 63 7.21 -10.12 -9.02
N GLY A 64 7.35 -11.44 -8.92
CA GLY A 64 8.56 -12.11 -8.42
C GLY A 64 9.79 -11.78 -9.25
N LEU A 65 9.69 -11.83 -10.57
CA LEU A 65 10.79 -11.43 -11.47
C LEU A 65 11.15 -9.95 -11.30
N SER A 66 10.14 -9.08 -11.16
CA SER A 66 10.36 -7.65 -10.93
C SER A 66 11.10 -7.40 -9.61
N VAL A 67 10.73 -8.12 -8.53
CA VAL A 67 11.41 -8.02 -7.23
C VAL A 67 12.88 -8.40 -7.33
N LEU A 68 13.23 -9.43 -8.10
CA LEU A 68 14.64 -9.82 -8.29
C LEU A 68 15.45 -8.70 -8.98
N CYS A 69 14.88 -8.05 -10.02
CA CYS A 69 15.51 -6.92 -10.67
C CYS A 69 15.70 -5.73 -9.70
N TYR A 70 14.67 -5.42 -8.91
CA TYR A 70 14.76 -4.36 -7.90
C TYR A 70 15.76 -4.67 -6.78
N ALA A 71 15.89 -5.93 -6.37
CA ALA A 71 16.88 -6.34 -5.37
C ALA A 71 18.31 -6.12 -5.88
N GLU A 72 18.59 -6.41 -7.15
CA GLU A 72 19.88 -6.14 -7.78
C GLU A 72 20.17 -4.64 -7.86
N LEU A 73 19.19 -3.84 -8.32
CA LEU A 73 19.32 -2.39 -8.36
C LEU A 73 19.55 -1.78 -6.98
N ALA A 74 18.82 -2.23 -5.97
CA ALA A 74 18.94 -1.75 -4.59
C ALA A 74 20.32 -2.07 -3.99
N SER A 75 20.91 -3.21 -4.36
CA SER A 75 22.27 -3.57 -3.91
C SER A 75 23.36 -2.73 -4.57
N SER A 76 23.12 -2.30 -5.82
CA SER A 76 24.06 -1.53 -6.62
C SER A 76 23.96 -0.02 -6.40
N VAL A 77 22.76 0.48 -6.08
CA VAL A 77 22.46 1.91 -5.90
C VAL A 77 21.74 2.09 -4.55
N PRO A 78 22.47 2.13 -3.43
CA PRO A 78 21.89 2.19 -2.08
C PRO A 78 21.42 3.61 -1.73
N VAL A 79 20.44 4.14 -2.47
CA VAL A 79 19.86 5.48 -2.24
C VAL A 79 18.37 5.37 -1.96
N SER A 80 17.84 6.30 -1.17
CA SER A 80 16.41 6.46 -0.98
C SER A 80 15.79 7.18 -2.17
N GLY A 81 14.65 6.74 -2.66
CA GLY A 81 13.95 7.40 -3.77
C GLY A 81 13.26 6.44 -4.73
N SER A 82 13.26 5.13 -4.40
CA SER A 82 12.53 4.10 -5.13
C SER A 82 12.89 4.08 -6.63
N SER A 83 11.92 3.76 -7.48
CA SER A 83 12.07 3.66 -8.93
C SER A 83 12.60 4.94 -9.59
N TYR A 84 12.28 6.12 -9.01
CA TYR A 84 12.81 7.39 -9.48
C TYR A 84 14.35 7.43 -9.44
N SER A 85 14.94 7.07 -8.30
CA SER A 85 16.39 7.11 -8.14
C SER A 85 17.10 6.10 -9.04
N TYR A 86 16.52 4.94 -9.24
CA TYR A 86 17.05 3.93 -10.16
C TYR A 86 16.97 4.41 -11.61
N ALA A 87 15.83 4.98 -12.03
CA ALA A 87 15.68 5.54 -13.36
C ALA A 87 16.67 6.71 -13.59
N TYR A 88 16.85 7.58 -12.58
CA TYR A 88 17.79 8.70 -12.67
C TYR A 88 19.24 8.24 -12.86
N SER A 89 19.66 7.24 -12.08
CA SER A 89 21.03 6.72 -12.14
C SER A 89 21.35 5.92 -13.41
N THR A 90 20.34 5.23 -13.97
CA THR A 90 20.54 4.31 -15.11
C THR A 90 20.16 4.94 -16.45
N LEU A 91 19.03 5.62 -16.52
CA LEU A 91 18.44 6.14 -17.76
C LEU A 91 18.59 7.66 -17.94
N GLY A 92 18.90 8.37 -16.83
CA GLY A 92 19.06 9.82 -16.83
C GLY A 92 17.81 10.59 -16.43
N GLU A 93 17.87 11.93 -16.57
CA GLU A 93 16.91 12.87 -15.98
C GLU A 93 15.51 12.80 -16.60
N MET A 94 15.41 12.75 -17.94
CA MET A 94 14.11 12.77 -18.65
C MET A 94 13.23 11.54 -18.31
N PRO A 95 13.72 10.28 -18.38
CA PRO A 95 12.94 9.13 -17.96
C PRO A 95 12.61 9.15 -16.47
N ALA A 96 13.53 9.65 -15.63
CA ALA A 96 13.30 9.76 -14.19
C ALA A 96 12.14 10.72 -13.85
N MET A 97 12.02 11.83 -14.55
CA MET A 97 10.89 12.77 -14.39
C MET A 97 9.56 12.12 -14.76
N ALA A 98 9.51 11.32 -15.83
CA ALA A 98 8.32 10.58 -16.19
C ALA A 98 7.94 9.55 -15.11
N VAL A 99 8.92 8.82 -14.59
CA VAL A 99 8.71 7.87 -13.47
C VAL A 99 8.20 8.60 -12.23
N ALA A 100 8.76 9.77 -11.89
CA ALA A 100 8.29 10.57 -10.75
C ALA A 100 6.82 10.99 -10.90
N ALA A 101 6.42 11.44 -12.09
CA ALA A 101 5.03 11.80 -12.37
C ALA A 101 4.09 10.59 -12.23
N CYS A 102 4.50 9.42 -12.75
CA CYS A 102 3.73 8.18 -12.61
C CYS A 102 3.59 7.76 -11.12
N LEU A 103 4.67 7.84 -10.34
CA LEU A 103 4.63 7.50 -8.91
C LEU A 103 3.74 8.44 -8.11
N LEU A 104 3.75 9.75 -8.40
CA LEU A 104 2.86 10.71 -7.76
C LEU A 104 1.39 10.40 -8.05
N LEU A 105 1.07 10.09 -9.31
CA LEU A 105 -0.28 9.71 -9.70
C LEU A 105 -0.69 8.37 -9.04
N GLU A 106 0.18 7.37 -9.08
CA GLU A 106 -0.08 6.05 -8.50
C GLU A 106 -0.38 6.15 -7.01
N TYR A 107 0.50 6.79 -6.24
CA TYR A 107 0.31 6.91 -4.78
C TYR A 107 -0.87 7.81 -4.42
N GLY A 108 -1.07 8.90 -5.16
CA GLY A 108 -2.19 9.81 -4.92
C GLY A 108 -3.54 9.16 -5.18
N VAL A 109 -3.70 8.56 -6.36
CA VAL A 109 -4.96 7.90 -6.76
C VAL A 109 -5.23 6.66 -5.88
N SER A 110 -4.20 5.84 -5.62
CA SER A 110 -4.35 4.66 -4.77
C SER A 110 -4.75 5.01 -3.34
N THR A 111 -4.15 6.05 -2.77
CA THR A 111 -4.50 6.51 -1.42
C THR A 111 -5.94 6.99 -1.36
N ALA A 112 -6.38 7.76 -2.36
CA ALA A 112 -7.75 8.22 -2.44
C ALA A 112 -8.75 7.06 -2.58
N ALA A 113 -8.48 6.11 -3.48
CA ALA A 113 -9.32 4.94 -3.71
C ALA A 113 -9.44 4.06 -2.45
N VAL A 114 -8.33 3.82 -1.76
CA VAL A 114 -8.32 3.06 -0.50
C VAL A 114 -9.10 3.77 0.60
N ALA A 115 -8.98 5.10 0.71
CA ALA A 115 -9.70 5.88 1.72
C ALA A 115 -11.22 5.86 1.46
N VAL A 116 -11.65 5.95 0.21
CA VAL A 116 -13.06 5.83 -0.18
C VAL A 116 -13.59 4.42 0.09
N GLY A 117 -12.86 3.37 -0.32
CA GLY A 117 -13.24 1.99 -0.02
C GLY A 117 -13.36 1.73 1.48
N TRP A 118 -12.41 2.23 2.28
CA TRP A 118 -12.47 2.12 3.74
C TRP A 118 -13.69 2.83 4.32
N SER A 119 -14.06 4.00 3.80
CA SER A 119 -15.24 4.72 4.26
C SER A 119 -16.53 3.93 4.07
N GLN A 120 -16.66 3.17 3.00
CA GLN A 120 -17.81 2.29 2.75
C GLN A 120 -17.90 1.19 3.81
N TYR A 121 -16.77 0.57 4.20
CA TYR A 121 -16.74 -0.41 5.29
C TYR A 121 -17.13 0.21 6.64
N VAL A 122 -16.69 1.43 6.93
CA VAL A 122 -17.06 2.14 8.17
C VAL A 122 -18.53 2.45 8.19
N ASN A 123 -19.10 2.94 7.10
CA ASN A 123 -20.54 3.21 6.98
C ASN A 123 -21.35 1.93 7.23
N GLN A 124 -20.97 0.80 6.60
CA GLN A 124 -21.61 -0.48 6.81
C GLN A 124 -21.48 -0.98 8.26
N LEU A 125 -20.33 -0.77 8.89
CA LEU A 125 -20.10 -1.14 10.28
C LEU A 125 -20.99 -0.32 11.22
N ILE A 126 -21.09 0.99 11.01
CA ILE A 126 -21.95 1.87 11.80
C ILE A 126 -23.42 1.47 11.65
N HIS A 127 -23.86 1.19 10.43
CA HIS A 127 -25.21 0.71 10.19
C HIS A 127 -25.50 -0.60 10.93
N ASN A 128 -24.58 -1.58 10.87
CA ASN A 128 -24.76 -2.90 11.48
C ASN A 128 -24.73 -2.86 13.03
N LEU A 129 -23.92 -1.95 13.63
CA LEU A 129 -23.77 -1.88 15.09
C LEU A 129 -24.82 -0.96 15.74
N PHE A 130 -25.15 0.14 15.10
CA PHE A 130 -25.97 1.19 15.70
C PHE A 130 -27.33 1.38 15.02
N GLY A 131 -27.57 0.72 13.87
CA GLY A 131 -28.78 0.93 13.07
C GLY A 131 -28.93 2.34 12.51
N PHE A 132 -27.84 3.12 12.53
CA PHE A 132 -27.80 4.51 12.08
C PHE A 132 -27.01 4.61 10.77
N GLU A 133 -27.59 5.31 9.81
CA GLU A 133 -26.91 5.65 8.56
C GLU A 133 -26.40 7.06 8.61
N LEU A 134 -25.12 7.26 8.29
CA LEU A 134 -24.58 8.60 8.10
C LEU A 134 -25.30 9.26 6.91
N PRO A 135 -25.61 10.56 6.96
CA PRO A 135 -26.22 11.26 5.84
C PRO A 135 -25.41 11.06 4.55
N GLN A 136 -26.08 10.76 3.45
CA GLN A 136 -25.42 10.54 2.15
C GLN A 136 -24.48 11.69 1.77
N ALA A 137 -24.87 12.93 2.12
CA ALA A 137 -24.04 14.10 1.87
C ALA A 137 -22.65 14.05 2.51
N LEU A 138 -22.46 13.29 3.62
CA LEU A 138 -21.22 13.21 4.39
C LEU A 138 -20.51 11.86 4.24
N SER A 139 -21.12 10.89 3.57
CA SER A 139 -20.65 9.51 3.51
C SER A 139 -20.13 9.08 2.15
N TYR A 140 -20.54 9.78 1.11
CA TYR A 140 -20.27 9.41 -0.28
C TYR A 140 -19.52 10.51 -1.02
N ALA A 141 -18.80 10.11 -2.08
CA ALA A 141 -18.16 11.05 -2.99
C ALA A 141 -19.22 11.83 -3.81
N PRO A 142 -18.88 12.99 -4.38
CA PRO A 142 -19.82 13.78 -5.21
C PRO A 142 -20.39 12.99 -6.38
N GLU A 143 -19.66 12.05 -6.95
CA GLU A 143 -20.09 11.16 -8.03
C GLU A 143 -21.17 10.17 -7.60
N GLU A 144 -21.24 9.84 -6.33
CA GLU A 144 -22.22 8.93 -5.72
C GLU A 144 -23.38 9.67 -5.04
N GLY A 145 -23.50 10.99 -5.26
CA GLY A 145 -24.55 11.83 -4.70
C GLY A 145 -24.26 12.41 -3.32
N GLY A 146 -23.02 12.29 -2.84
CA GLY A 146 -22.52 12.95 -1.63
C GLY A 146 -22.01 14.37 -1.91
N ILE A 147 -21.65 15.08 -0.86
CA ILE A 147 -20.93 16.36 -0.93
C ILE A 147 -19.48 16.16 -0.52
N ILE A 148 -19.26 15.43 0.56
CA ILE A 148 -17.95 15.19 1.15
C ILE A 148 -17.96 13.79 1.78
N ASN A 149 -16.88 13.00 1.52
CA ASN A 149 -16.69 11.74 2.22
C ASN A 149 -15.90 11.97 3.52
N LEU A 150 -16.62 12.29 4.59
CA LEU A 150 -16.02 12.62 5.90
C LEU A 150 -15.18 11.48 6.49
N PRO A 151 -15.62 10.19 6.49
CA PRO A 151 -14.79 9.10 6.98
C PRO A 151 -13.45 8.97 6.23
N ALA A 152 -13.45 9.12 4.91
CA ALA A 152 -12.22 9.06 4.10
C ALA A 152 -11.26 10.21 4.45
N ILE A 153 -11.76 11.43 4.64
CA ILE A 153 -10.96 12.59 5.05
C ILE A 153 -10.35 12.37 6.44
N LEU A 154 -11.13 11.84 7.38
CA LEU A 154 -10.65 11.54 8.73
C LEU A 154 -9.52 10.50 8.72
N LEU A 155 -9.66 9.45 7.90
CA LEU A 155 -8.61 8.44 7.74
C LEU A 155 -7.31 9.05 7.22
N ILE A 156 -7.39 9.82 6.13
CA ILE A 156 -6.22 10.48 5.54
C ILE A 156 -5.60 11.46 6.55
N GLY A 157 -6.41 12.23 7.27
CA GLY A 157 -5.95 13.15 8.31
C GLY A 157 -5.24 12.43 9.45
N MET A 158 -5.77 11.31 9.93
CA MET A 158 -5.12 10.48 10.95
C MET A 158 -3.78 9.91 10.47
N CYS A 159 -3.74 9.40 9.25
CA CYS A 159 -2.50 8.90 8.67
C CYS A 159 -1.45 10.01 8.50
N ALA A 160 -1.86 11.20 8.05
CA ALA A 160 -0.98 12.35 7.92
C ALA A 160 -0.42 12.80 9.28
N LEU A 161 -1.26 12.87 10.31
CA LEU A 161 -0.82 13.19 11.67
C LEU A 161 0.18 12.17 12.22
N LEU A 162 -0.05 10.87 11.95
CA LEU A 162 0.86 9.81 12.35
C LEU A 162 2.23 9.96 11.67
N LEU A 163 2.24 10.28 10.37
CA LEU A 163 3.47 10.49 9.61
C LEU A 163 4.26 11.71 10.10
N ILE A 164 3.57 12.78 10.48
CA ILE A 164 4.20 13.99 11.03
C ILE A 164 4.87 13.71 12.38
N ARG A 165 4.33 12.79 13.19
CA ARG A 165 4.92 12.39 14.48
C ARG A 165 6.24 11.64 14.38
N GLY A 166 6.51 11.03 13.24
CA GLY A 166 7.81 10.44 12.94
C GLY A 166 7.75 8.99 12.47
N THR A 167 8.85 8.56 11.86
CA THR A 167 8.96 7.25 11.21
C THR A 167 8.90 6.08 12.18
N THR A 168 9.37 6.25 13.42
CA THR A 168 9.40 5.17 14.44
C THR A 168 7.99 4.83 14.90
N GLU A 169 7.17 5.83 15.22
CA GLU A 169 5.77 5.63 15.62
C GLU A 169 4.95 5.04 14.47
N SER A 170 5.19 5.53 13.26
CA SER A 170 4.57 5.01 12.05
C SER A 170 4.93 3.54 11.81
N ALA A 171 6.20 3.14 12.01
CA ALA A 171 6.64 1.76 11.85
C ALA A 171 6.01 0.80 12.88
N VAL A 172 5.86 1.23 14.13
CA VAL A 172 5.18 0.43 15.17
C VAL A 172 3.71 0.26 14.84
N THR A 173 3.02 1.33 14.48
CA THR A 173 1.61 1.29 14.08
C THR A 173 1.41 0.37 12.88
N ASN A 174 2.26 0.50 11.86
CA ASN A 174 2.23 -0.39 10.69
C ASN A 174 2.44 -1.86 11.07
N THR A 175 3.40 -2.15 11.96
CA THR A 175 3.65 -3.51 12.46
C THR A 175 2.41 -4.12 13.09
N VAL A 176 1.73 -3.39 13.98
CA VAL A 176 0.50 -3.85 14.63
C VAL A 176 -0.61 -4.10 13.60
N MET A 177 -0.81 -3.17 12.67
CA MET A 177 -1.82 -3.30 11.62
C MET A 177 -1.56 -4.50 10.70
N VAL A 178 -0.30 -4.75 10.36
CA VAL A 178 0.09 -5.91 9.53
C VAL A 178 -0.16 -7.23 10.26
N LEU A 179 0.16 -7.31 11.55
CA LEU A 179 -0.13 -8.52 12.35
C LEU A 179 -1.62 -8.79 12.46
N ILE A 180 -2.44 -7.76 12.70
CA ILE A 180 -3.90 -7.88 12.72
C ILE A 180 -4.40 -8.37 11.36
N LYS A 181 -3.92 -7.78 10.26
CA LYS A 181 -4.29 -8.15 8.90
C LYS A 181 -3.98 -9.62 8.58
N ILE A 182 -2.79 -10.09 8.94
CA ILE A 182 -2.39 -11.49 8.76
C ILE A 182 -3.28 -12.42 9.60
N ALA A 183 -3.54 -12.07 10.86
CA ALA A 183 -4.40 -12.86 11.73
C ALA A 183 -5.83 -12.99 11.15
N VAL A 184 -6.40 -11.90 10.65
CA VAL A 184 -7.72 -11.90 9.98
C VAL A 184 -7.72 -12.78 8.74
N LEU A 185 -6.65 -12.73 7.92
CA LEU A 185 -6.54 -13.57 6.71
C LEU A 185 -6.45 -15.04 7.05
N ILE A 186 -5.67 -15.41 8.06
CA ILE A 186 -5.57 -16.81 8.53
C ILE A 186 -6.92 -17.28 9.05
N PHE A 187 -7.59 -16.45 9.84
CA PHE A 187 -8.92 -16.76 10.38
C PHE A 187 -9.95 -16.95 9.25
N PHE A 188 -9.96 -16.07 8.26
CA PHE A 188 -10.82 -16.18 7.08
C PHE A 188 -10.53 -17.47 6.29
N ALA A 189 -9.25 -17.77 6.03
CA ALA A 189 -8.86 -18.99 5.34
C ALA A 189 -9.27 -20.25 6.12
N ALA A 190 -9.13 -20.25 7.44
CA ALA A 190 -9.55 -21.36 8.30
C ALA A 190 -11.07 -21.60 8.21
N ILE A 191 -11.89 -20.54 8.27
CA ILE A 191 -13.35 -20.65 8.10
C ILE A 191 -13.70 -21.14 6.71
N ALA A 192 -13.06 -20.62 5.66
CA ALA A 192 -13.31 -21.04 4.30
C ALA A 192 -13.00 -22.54 4.09
N PHE A 193 -11.94 -23.03 4.74
CA PHE A 193 -11.58 -24.46 4.71
C PHE A 193 -12.60 -25.35 5.43
N THR A 194 -13.19 -24.87 6.53
CA THR A 194 -14.24 -25.63 7.25
C THR A 194 -15.58 -25.65 6.54
N GLY A 195 -15.85 -24.63 5.71
CA GLY A 195 -17.07 -24.52 4.89
C GLY A 195 -17.00 -25.24 3.53
N TRP A 196 -15.88 -25.87 3.20
CA TRP A 196 -15.71 -26.64 1.96
C TRP A 196 -16.32 -28.02 2.13
N GLN A 197 -17.62 -28.11 1.90
CA GLN A 197 -18.36 -29.36 1.70
C GLN A 197 -19.10 -29.36 0.37
#